data_4634b14352af3cd380fcb9cd69bf2547
#
_entry.id   4634b14352af3cd380fcb9cd69bf2547
#
_cell.length_a   1.000
_cell.length_b   1.000
_cell.length_c   1.000
_cell.angle_alpha   90.00
_cell.angle_beta   90.00
_cell.angle_gamma   90.00
#
_symmetry.space_group_name_H-M   'P 1'
#
loop_
_entity.id
_entity.type
_entity.pdbx_description
1 polymer ?
#
loop_
_entity_poly.entity_id
_entity_poly.type
_entity_poly.pdbx_seq_one_letter_code
_entity_poly.pdbx_strand_id
1 'polypeptide(L)'
;FLCTNILQAKIYNVKDFGAVGDGQHIDSEAINQAIVQAAREGGGTIYVPAGKYACYSIRLASQIHLYLEQGATIVAAFPTAEKGYDKAESNPHNSYQDFGHSHWKNSLIWGINLEDITISGPGKIDGKGLTREESRRDGVGNKAISLKECKNVTLKDLSMFRCGHFALLATGVDNLTID
;
A
#
# COMPACT_ATOMS: atom_id res chain seq x y z
N PHE A 1 30.89 0.75 -30.24
CA PHE A 1 30.02 -0.26 -29.63
C PHE A 1 29.14 0.47 -28.61
N LEU A 2 27.86 0.77 -28.95
CA LEU A 2 26.84 1.22 -27.99
C LEU A 2 26.41 -0.01 -27.20
N CYS A 3 26.84 -0.11 -25.93
CA CYS A 3 26.21 -1.01 -24.98
C CYS A 3 24.82 -0.48 -24.69
N THR A 4 23.80 -1.01 -25.31
CA THR A 4 22.41 -0.85 -24.86
C THR A 4 22.28 -1.64 -23.56
N ASN A 5 22.37 -0.95 -22.43
CA ASN A 5 21.91 -1.52 -21.16
C ASN A 5 20.41 -1.77 -21.31
N ILE A 6 20.05 -3.03 -21.55
CA ILE A 6 18.65 -3.47 -21.39
C ILE A 6 18.36 -3.34 -19.91
N LEU A 7 17.62 -2.29 -19.53
CA LEU A 7 17.14 -2.11 -18.17
C LEU A 7 16.08 -3.20 -17.94
N GLN A 8 16.50 -4.32 -17.40
CA GLN A 8 15.57 -5.37 -16.99
C GLN A 8 14.90 -4.90 -15.70
N ALA A 9 13.56 -4.87 -15.69
CA ALA A 9 12.83 -4.53 -14.48
C ALA A 9 13.22 -5.48 -13.35
N LYS A 10 13.78 -4.93 -12.27
CA LYS A 10 14.19 -5.72 -11.10
C LYS A 10 12.99 -6.20 -10.32
N ILE A 11 13.08 -7.42 -9.79
CA ILE A 11 12.07 -8.03 -8.94
C ILE A 11 12.64 -8.15 -7.52
N TYR A 12 11.89 -7.64 -6.55
CA TYR A 12 12.21 -7.68 -5.12
C TYR A 12 11.17 -8.56 -4.43
N ASN A 13 11.56 -9.80 -4.12
CA ASN A 13 10.67 -10.71 -3.41
C ASN A 13 10.63 -10.31 -1.92
N VAL A 14 9.44 -10.03 -1.39
CA VAL A 14 9.28 -9.61 0.01
C VAL A 14 9.83 -10.64 1.01
N LYS A 15 9.91 -11.92 0.63
CA LYS A 15 10.53 -12.98 1.43
C LYS A 15 12.02 -12.73 1.68
N ASP A 16 12.73 -12.16 0.71
CA ASP A 16 14.17 -11.84 0.82
C ASP A 16 14.42 -10.70 1.82
N PHE A 17 13.37 -9.96 2.20
CA PHE A 17 13.39 -8.88 3.18
C PHE A 17 12.80 -9.33 4.55
N GLY A 18 12.51 -10.61 4.71
CA GLY A 18 12.05 -11.20 5.97
C GLY A 18 10.54 -11.34 6.13
N ALA A 19 9.74 -11.12 5.08
CA ALA A 19 8.31 -11.37 5.16
C ALA A 19 8.03 -12.87 5.37
N VAL A 20 7.15 -13.20 6.32
CA VAL A 20 6.79 -14.58 6.68
C VAL A 20 5.57 -15.06 5.91
N GLY A 21 4.52 -14.25 5.80
CA GLY A 21 3.30 -14.59 5.06
C GLY A 21 2.47 -15.69 5.69
N ASP A 22 2.49 -15.82 7.03
CA ASP A 22 1.73 -16.81 7.81
C ASP A 22 0.38 -16.27 8.35
N GLY A 23 0.13 -14.98 8.17
CA GLY A 23 -1.06 -14.28 8.66
C GLY A 23 -1.01 -13.89 10.14
N GLN A 24 0.10 -14.10 10.81
CA GLN A 24 0.31 -13.77 12.23
C GLN A 24 1.46 -12.79 12.43
N HIS A 25 2.58 -13.05 11.77
CA HIS A 25 3.72 -12.14 11.75
C HIS A 25 3.33 -10.83 11.04
N ILE A 26 3.79 -9.69 11.57
CA ILE A 26 3.57 -8.38 10.92
C ILE A 26 4.63 -8.18 9.85
N ASP A 27 4.23 -8.26 8.60
CA ASP A 27 5.10 -8.25 7.42
C ASP A 27 5.26 -6.85 6.78
N SER A 28 4.58 -5.83 7.30
CA SER A 28 4.61 -4.48 6.70
C SER A 28 6.02 -3.91 6.62
N GLU A 29 6.88 -4.16 7.60
CA GLU A 29 8.25 -3.64 7.58
C GLU A 29 9.09 -4.29 6.46
N ALA A 30 8.99 -5.61 6.28
CA ALA A 30 9.68 -6.32 5.20
C ALA A 30 9.23 -5.82 3.81
N ILE A 31 7.92 -5.62 3.62
CA ILE A 31 7.38 -5.07 2.37
C ILE A 31 7.88 -3.63 2.15
N ASN A 32 7.87 -2.80 3.18
CA ASN A 32 8.37 -1.43 3.10
C ASN A 32 9.86 -1.36 2.80
N GLN A 33 10.67 -2.26 3.34
CA GLN A 33 12.10 -2.36 3.02
C GLN A 33 12.32 -2.74 1.57
N ALA A 34 11.55 -3.69 1.03
CA ALA A 34 11.59 -4.03 -0.40
C ALA A 34 11.25 -2.81 -1.29
N ILE A 35 10.19 -2.06 -0.93
CA ILE A 35 9.81 -0.83 -1.64
C ILE A 35 10.93 0.22 -1.60
N VAL A 36 11.50 0.46 -0.43
CA VAL A 36 12.60 1.43 -0.26
C VAL A 36 13.83 1.03 -1.08
N GLN A 37 14.18 -0.25 -1.09
CA GLN A 37 15.32 -0.73 -1.88
C GLN A 37 15.06 -0.57 -3.38
N ALA A 38 13.88 -0.96 -3.86
CA ALA A 38 13.50 -0.78 -5.26
C ALA A 38 13.51 0.70 -5.67
N ALA A 39 12.95 1.58 -4.85
CA ALA A 39 12.94 3.03 -5.13
C ALA A 39 14.34 3.63 -5.22
N ARG A 40 15.27 3.21 -4.35
CA ARG A 40 16.69 3.63 -4.40
C ARG A 40 17.40 3.19 -5.68
N GLU A 41 16.95 2.10 -6.27
CA GLU A 41 17.54 1.51 -7.48
C GLU A 41 16.81 1.93 -8.78
N GLY A 42 15.90 2.90 -8.68
CA GLY A 42 15.18 3.44 -9.84
C GLY A 42 13.86 2.75 -10.16
N GLY A 43 13.28 2.05 -9.20
CA GLY A 43 11.99 1.38 -9.32
C GLY A 43 12.10 -0.14 -9.50
N GLY A 44 10.94 -0.79 -9.66
CA GLY A 44 10.87 -2.23 -9.90
C GLY A 44 9.60 -2.88 -9.35
N THR A 45 9.54 -4.20 -9.48
CA THR A 45 8.42 -5.01 -9.03
C THR A 45 8.66 -5.54 -7.63
N ILE A 46 7.79 -5.18 -6.70
CA ILE A 46 7.71 -5.75 -5.35
C ILE A 46 6.81 -6.98 -5.45
N TYR A 47 7.44 -8.15 -5.47
CA TYR A 47 6.75 -9.41 -5.64
C TYR A 47 6.31 -9.98 -4.30
N VAL A 48 5.01 -10.14 -4.15
CA VAL A 48 4.37 -10.74 -2.96
C VAL A 48 3.89 -12.14 -3.33
N PRO A 49 4.63 -13.20 -3.02
CA PRO A 49 4.25 -14.58 -3.36
C PRO A 49 3.05 -15.08 -2.55
N ALA A 50 2.52 -16.25 -2.90
CA ALA A 50 1.42 -16.88 -2.17
C ALA A 50 1.68 -16.91 -0.66
N GLY A 51 0.69 -16.49 0.13
CA GLY A 51 0.76 -16.38 1.60
C GLY A 51 -0.24 -15.36 2.15
N LYS A 52 -0.31 -15.25 3.48
CA LYS A 52 -1.13 -14.25 4.17
C LYS A 52 -0.23 -13.28 4.92
N TYR A 53 -0.13 -12.07 4.46
CA TYR A 53 0.77 -11.05 4.99
C TYR A 53 -0.01 -10.08 5.87
N ALA A 54 0.10 -10.25 7.20
CA ALA A 54 -0.53 -9.33 8.14
C ALA A 54 0.25 -8.02 8.17
N CYS A 55 -0.42 -6.93 7.84
CA CYS A 55 0.22 -5.63 7.65
C CYS A 55 -0.50 -4.50 8.37
N TYR A 56 0.28 -3.55 8.85
CA TYR A 56 -0.13 -2.18 9.07
C TYR A 56 0.12 -1.36 7.79
N SER A 57 0.63 -0.14 7.88
CA SER A 57 0.82 0.70 6.69
C SER A 57 1.94 0.20 5.78
N ILE A 58 1.60 0.00 4.51
CA ILE A 58 2.52 -0.17 3.39
C ILE A 58 2.64 1.18 2.70
N ARG A 59 3.87 1.70 2.60
CA ARG A 59 4.20 3.01 2.07
C ARG A 59 4.71 2.87 0.65
N LEU A 60 3.92 3.32 -0.32
CA LEU A 60 4.31 3.28 -1.73
C LEU A 60 5.44 4.27 -2.02
N ALA A 61 6.13 4.06 -3.13
CA ALA A 61 7.10 4.97 -3.72
C ALA A 61 6.84 5.11 -5.23
N SER A 62 7.44 6.11 -5.86
CA SER A 62 7.35 6.27 -7.31
C SER A 62 8.05 5.13 -8.05
N GLN A 63 7.57 4.81 -9.26
CA GLN A 63 8.11 3.79 -10.15
C GLN A 63 8.06 2.37 -9.57
N ILE A 64 7.07 2.09 -8.70
CA ILE A 64 6.89 0.79 -8.05
C ILE A 64 5.69 0.06 -8.63
N HIS A 65 5.89 -1.21 -8.92
CA HIS A 65 4.83 -2.16 -9.18
C HIS A 65 4.70 -3.13 -7.99
N LEU A 66 3.69 -2.95 -7.16
CA LEU A 66 3.33 -3.91 -6.11
C LEU A 66 2.49 -5.04 -6.74
N TYR A 67 3.09 -6.20 -6.94
CA TYR A 67 2.46 -7.35 -7.56
C TYR A 67 2.09 -8.43 -6.55
N LEU A 68 0.80 -8.76 -6.48
CA LEU A 68 0.26 -9.80 -5.60
C LEU A 68 0.01 -11.08 -6.40
N GLU A 69 0.82 -12.11 -6.16
CA GLU A 69 0.66 -13.39 -6.84
C GLU A 69 -0.67 -14.09 -6.51
N GLN A 70 -1.05 -15.04 -7.34
CA GLN A 70 -2.15 -15.97 -7.05
C GLN A 70 -1.94 -16.63 -5.67
N GLY A 71 -2.92 -16.50 -4.79
CA GLY A 71 -2.83 -17.00 -3.41
C GLY A 71 -2.17 -16.06 -2.40
N ALA A 72 -1.62 -14.91 -2.84
CA ALA A 72 -1.19 -13.85 -1.95
C ALA A 72 -2.40 -13.10 -1.37
N THR A 73 -2.34 -12.77 -0.09
CA THR A 73 -3.33 -11.90 0.56
C THR A 73 -2.62 -10.95 1.50
N ILE A 74 -2.70 -9.64 1.24
CA ILE A 74 -2.35 -8.62 2.22
C ILE A 74 -3.54 -8.46 3.16
N VAL A 75 -3.32 -8.71 4.45
CA VAL A 75 -4.35 -8.65 5.49
C VAL A 75 -4.08 -7.46 6.41
N ALA A 76 -5.03 -6.56 6.51
CA ALA A 76 -4.96 -5.48 7.49
C ALA A 76 -4.98 -6.05 8.92
N ALA A 77 -3.92 -5.82 9.67
CA ALA A 77 -3.80 -6.30 11.05
C ALA A 77 -4.62 -5.42 12.00
N PHE A 78 -5.13 -6.02 13.08
CA PHE A 78 -5.75 -5.25 14.15
C PHE A 78 -4.68 -4.45 14.91
N PRO A 79 -4.86 -3.14 15.12
CA PRO A 79 -3.90 -2.37 15.89
C PRO A 79 -3.91 -2.78 17.35
N THR A 80 -2.73 -2.69 17.98
CA THR A 80 -2.56 -2.89 19.43
C THR A 80 -2.32 -1.53 20.12
N ALA A 81 -2.11 -1.55 21.42
CA ALA A 81 -1.74 -0.33 22.15
C ALA A 81 -0.35 0.22 21.71
N GLU A 82 0.51 -0.66 21.21
CA GLU A 82 1.92 -0.36 20.92
C GLU A 82 2.23 -0.26 19.42
N LYS A 83 1.42 -0.93 18.57
CA LYS A 83 1.66 -1.06 17.13
C LYS A 83 0.38 -0.84 16.34
N GLY A 84 0.50 -0.17 15.22
CA GLY A 84 -0.63 0.11 14.36
C GLY A 84 -0.22 0.78 13.05
N TYR A 85 -1.21 1.38 12.42
CA TYR A 85 -1.06 2.12 11.17
C TYR A 85 -0.33 3.45 11.39
N ASP A 86 0.20 3.99 10.32
CA ASP A 86 0.82 5.31 10.34
C ASP A 86 -0.16 6.35 10.87
N LYS A 87 0.37 7.34 11.56
CA LYS A 87 -0.41 8.46 12.07
C LYS A 87 -0.98 9.25 10.91
N ALA A 88 -2.24 9.64 11.04
CA ALA A 88 -2.84 10.60 10.14
C ALA A 88 -2.01 11.89 10.10
N GLU A 89 -1.72 12.38 8.90
CA GLU A 89 -0.97 13.61 8.73
C GLU A 89 -1.77 14.83 9.20
N SER A 90 -1.07 15.91 9.54
CA SER A 90 -1.71 17.20 9.83
C SER A 90 -2.39 17.74 8.57
N ASN A 91 -3.64 18.17 8.70
CA ASN A 91 -4.40 18.82 7.65
C ASN A 91 -4.99 20.14 8.18
N PRO A 92 -4.63 21.30 7.59
CA PRO A 92 -5.13 22.61 8.03
C PRO A 92 -6.65 22.78 7.84
N HIS A 93 -7.26 21.91 7.03
CA HIS A 93 -8.70 21.94 6.74
C HIS A 93 -9.55 20.99 7.60
N ASN A 94 -8.98 20.39 8.63
CA ASN A 94 -9.68 19.44 9.52
C ASN A 94 -10.98 19.99 10.14
N SER A 95 -11.10 21.30 10.28
CA SER A 95 -12.31 21.94 10.79
C SER A 95 -13.47 21.99 9.80
N TYR A 96 -13.18 21.76 8.52
CA TYR A 96 -14.14 21.87 7.41
C TYR A 96 -14.39 20.56 6.68
N GLN A 97 -13.63 19.52 6.99
CA GLN A 97 -13.68 18.24 6.27
C GLN A 97 -13.88 17.09 7.25
N ASP A 98 -14.60 16.10 6.77
CA ASP A 98 -14.70 14.80 7.42
C ASP A 98 -13.30 14.17 7.54
N PHE A 99 -12.92 13.75 8.74
CA PHE A 99 -11.60 13.19 9.02
C PHE A 99 -11.34 11.92 8.19
N GLY A 100 -12.36 11.14 7.88
CA GLY A 100 -12.26 9.95 7.04
C GLY A 100 -11.82 10.27 5.61
N HIS A 101 -12.16 11.45 5.08
CA HIS A 101 -11.89 11.89 3.72
C HIS A 101 -10.65 12.79 3.58
N SER A 102 -10.05 13.21 4.66
CA SER A 102 -9.03 14.26 4.67
C SER A 102 -7.65 13.82 5.11
N HIS A 103 -7.45 12.52 5.31
CA HIS A 103 -6.17 11.94 5.72
C HIS A 103 -5.89 10.66 4.92
N TRP A 104 -4.62 10.44 4.58
CA TRP A 104 -4.21 9.35 3.68
C TRP A 104 -3.28 8.34 4.36
N LYS A 105 -2.37 8.77 5.24
CA LYS A 105 -1.35 7.90 5.85
C LYS A 105 -1.93 6.82 6.77
N ASN A 106 -3.06 7.08 7.42
CA ASN A 106 -3.76 6.14 8.28
C ASN A 106 -4.52 5.06 7.49
N SER A 107 -3.82 4.41 6.57
CA SER A 107 -4.35 3.43 5.62
C SER A 107 -3.46 2.19 5.54
N LEU A 108 -4.00 1.09 5.02
CA LEU A 108 -3.24 -0.13 4.81
C LEU A 108 -2.17 0.04 3.71
N ILE A 109 -2.52 0.69 2.62
CA ILE A 109 -1.59 1.03 1.54
C ILE A 109 -1.77 2.51 1.24
N TRP A 110 -0.69 3.28 1.22
CA TRP A 110 -0.82 4.70 0.91
C TRP A 110 0.34 5.25 0.10
N GLY A 111 0.07 6.34 -0.66
CA GLY A 111 1.04 7.10 -1.42
C GLY A 111 0.65 8.57 -1.54
N ILE A 112 1.62 9.48 -1.42
CA ILE A 112 1.43 10.93 -1.52
C ILE A 112 2.53 11.52 -2.42
N ASN A 113 2.16 12.33 -3.41
CA ASN A 113 3.08 12.98 -4.36
C ASN A 113 3.97 11.96 -5.11
N LEU A 114 3.39 10.87 -5.60
CA LEU A 114 4.10 9.80 -6.28
C LEU A 114 3.68 9.70 -7.75
N GLU A 115 4.52 9.08 -8.57
CA GLU A 115 4.25 8.85 -9.98
C GLU A 115 4.61 7.41 -10.42
N ASP A 116 3.95 6.95 -11.48
CA ASP A 116 4.21 5.65 -12.12
C ASP A 116 4.04 4.47 -11.14
N ILE A 117 2.87 4.38 -10.54
CA ILE A 117 2.54 3.34 -9.56
C ILE A 117 1.62 2.31 -10.19
N THR A 118 1.94 1.05 -10.00
CA THR A 118 1.02 -0.06 -10.31
C THR A 118 0.81 -0.93 -9.07
N ILE A 119 -0.44 -1.28 -8.78
CA ILE A 119 -0.79 -2.35 -7.84
C ILE A 119 -1.61 -3.35 -8.62
N SER A 120 -1.13 -4.58 -8.77
CA SER A 120 -1.82 -5.55 -9.60
C SER A 120 -1.62 -7.00 -9.16
N GLY A 121 -2.27 -7.90 -9.91
CA GLY A 121 -2.14 -9.34 -9.80
C GLY A 121 -3.37 -10.01 -9.20
N PRO A 122 -3.52 -11.33 -9.36
CA PRO A 122 -4.70 -12.10 -8.95
C PRO A 122 -4.80 -12.33 -7.42
N GLY A 123 -3.96 -11.66 -6.65
CA GLY A 123 -3.99 -11.70 -5.19
C GLY A 123 -5.13 -10.89 -4.59
N LYS A 124 -5.12 -10.77 -3.26
CA LYS A 124 -6.21 -10.18 -2.49
C LYS A 124 -5.72 -9.14 -1.50
N ILE A 125 -6.57 -8.15 -1.24
CA ILE A 125 -6.43 -7.21 -0.13
C ILE A 125 -7.62 -7.40 0.81
N ASP A 126 -7.34 -7.76 2.05
CA ASP A 126 -8.34 -7.99 3.10
C ASP A 126 -8.19 -6.95 4.19
N GLY A 127 -9.09 -5.99 4.23
CA GLY A 127 -9.11 -4.91 5.21
C GLY A 127 -9.66 -5.30 6.59
N LYS A 128 -9.57 -6.55 7.00
CA LYS A 128 -10.14 -7.12 8.23
C LYS A 128 -9.92 -6.27 9.49
N GLY A 129 -8.73 -5.70 9.65
CA GLY A 129 -8.34 -4.90 10.83
C GLY A 129 -8.64 -3.40 10.70
N LEU A 130 -9.19 -2.97 9.55
CA LEU A 130 -9.55 -1.56 9.33
C LEU A 130 -10.89 -1.25 9.98
N THR A 131 -11.02 -0.04 10.55
CA THR A 131 -12.32 0.45 11.04
C THR A 131 -13.17 1.01 9.90
N ARG A 132 -14.49 0.93 10.05
CA ARG A 132 -15.46 1.59 9.16
C ARG A 132 -15.78 3.00 9.60
N GLU A 133 -15.39 3.37 10.80
CA GLU A 133 -15.66 4.65 11.39
C GLU A 133 -14.53 5.63 11.11
N GLU A 134 -14.83 6.92 11.16
CA GLU A 134 -13.81 7.91 11.34
C GLU A 134 -13.07 7.65 12.64
N SER A 135 -11.77 7.60 12.60
CA SER A 135 -10.97 7.48 13.81
C SER A 135 -9.84 8.50 13.80
N ARG A 136 -9.84 9.35 14.83
CA ARG A 136 -8.74 10.27 15.13
C ARG A 136 -7.69 9.65 16.05
N ARG A 137 -7.89 8.39 16.44
CA ARG A 137 -6.95 7.68 17.31
C ARG A 137 -5.73 7.25 16.51
N ASP A 138 -4.56 7.58 17.02
CA ASP A 138 -3.28 7.14 16.44
C ASP A 138 -3.22 5.61 16.35
N GLY A 139 -2.60 5.11 15.30
CA GLY A 139 -2.45 3.69 15.03
C GLY A 139 -3.67 2.98 14.43
N VAL A 140 -4.79 3.66 14.24
CA VAL A 140 -6.00 3.09 13.64
C VAL A 140 -6.06 3.41 12.15
N GLY A 141 -6.13 2.39 11.30
CA GLY A 141 -6.34 2.51 9.87
C GLY A 141 -7.82 2.37 9.49
N ASN A 142 -8.29 3.14 8.51
CA ASN A 142 -9.67 3.10 8.07
C ASN A 142 -9.87 3.01 6.55
N LYS A 143 -8.79 2.87 5.78
CA LYS A 143 -8.85 2.75 4.30
C LYS A 143 -7.92 1.65 3.81
N ALA A 144 -8.35 0.91 2.78
CA ALA A 144 -7.49 -0.11 2.20
C ALA A 144 -6.38 0.53 1.34
N ILE A 145 -6.73 1.39 0.39
CA ILE A 145 -5.77 2.12 -0.43
C ILE A 145 -6.10 3.61 -0.35
N SER A 146 -5.08 4.46 -0.14
CA SER A 146 -5.23 5.90 -0.26
C SER A 146 -4.08 6.55 -1.00
N LEU A 147 -4.44 7.42 -1.95
CA LEU A 147 -3.53 8.10 -2.86
C LEU A 147 -3.85 9.59 -2.87
N LYS A 148 -2.82 10.42 -2.75
CA LYS A 148 -2.95 11.87 -2.82
C LYS A 148 -1.91 12.46 -3.76
N GLU A 149 -2.38 13.32 -4.69
CA GLU A 149 -1.50 14.06 -5.60
C GLU A 149 -0.52 13.13 -6.35
N CYS A 150 -1.03 11.97 -6.79
CA CYS A 150 -0.26 10.97 -7.54
C CYS A 150 -0.53 11.08 -9.04
N LYS A 151 0.38 10.55 -9.88
CA LYS A 151 0.24 10.53 -11.34
C LYS A 151 0.49 9.14 -11.90
N ASN A 152 -0.19 8.81 -13.01
CA ASN A 152 -0.01 7.54 -13.71
C ASN A 152 -0.16 6.33 -12.77
N VAL A 153 -1.36 6.17 -12.22
CA VAL A 153 -1.66 5.07 -11.28
C VAL A 153 -2.51 4.01 -11.96
N THR A 154 -2.10 2.75 -11.81
CA THR A 154 -2.86 1.59 -12.30
C THR A 154 -3.17 0.64 -11.14
N LEU A 155 -4.47 0.33 -10.97
CA LEU A 155 -4.96 -0.73 -10.10
C LEU A 155 -5.61 -1.79 -10.98
N LYS A 156 -5.10 -3.03 -10.97
CA LYS A 156 -5.52 -4.05 -11.94
C LYS A 156 -5.55 -5.46 -11.36
N ASP A 157 -6.57 -6.25 -11.77
CA ASP A 157 -6.71 -7.67 -11.45
C ASP A 157 -6.80 -7.99 -9.94
N LEU A 158 -7.11 -7.02 -9.09
CA LEU A 158 -7.14 -7.16 -7.63
C LEU A 158 -8.53 -7.49 -7.10
N SER A 159 -8.59 -8.38 -6.10
CA SER A 159 -9.79 -8.56 -5.28
C SER A 159 -9.63 -7.86 -3.93
N MET A 160 -10.56 -6.98 -3.60
CA MET A 160 -10.53 -6.20 -2.35
C MET A 160 -11.82 -6.43 -1.55
N PHE A 161 -11.70 -6.65 -0.24
CA PHE A 161 -12.86 -6.85 0.64
C PHE A 161 -12.60 -6.39 2.08
N ARG A 162 -13.67 -6.07 2.80
CA ARG A 162 -13.63 -5.54 4.17
C ARG A 162 -12.78 -4.25 4.31
N CYS A 163 -12.83 -3.36 3.34
CA CYS A 163 -11.86 -2.29 3.13
C CYS A 163 -11.94 -1.11 4.12
N GLY A 164 -12.65 -1.27 5.22
CA GLY A 164 -12.82 -0.22 6.21
C GLY A 164 -13.86 0.82 5.76
N HIS A 165 -13.54 2.10 5.95
CA HIS A 165 -14.38 3.22 5.53
C HIS A 165 -14.36 3.39 4.00
N PHE A 166 -13.17 3.25 3.37
CA PHE A 166 -13.00 3.26 1.91
C PHE A 166 -12.14 2.12 1.41
N ALA A 167 -12.52 1.55 0.26
CA ALA A 167 -11.66 0.66 -0.49
C ALA A 167 -10.53 1.43 -1.17
N LEU A 168 -10.86 2.56 -1.78
CA LEU A 168 -9.93 3.48 -2.41
C LEU A 168 -10.35 4.93 -2.10
N LEU A 169 -9.41 5.71 -1.58
CA LEU A 169 -9.50 7.16 -1.51
C LEU A 169 -8.43 7.75 -2.42
N ALA A 170 -8.83 8.32 -3.55
CA ALA A 170 -7.93 8.98 -4.50
C ALA A 170 -8.27 10.46 -4.61
N THR A 171 -7.33 11.33 -4.25
CA THR A 171 -7.54 12.78 -4.25
C THR A 171 -6.42 13.47 -5.03
N GLY A 172 -6.77 14.25 -6.05
CA GLY A 172 -5.79 14.92 -6.92
C GLY A 172 -4.91 13.91 -7.66
N VAL A 173 -5.46 12.78 -8.09
CA VAL A 173 -4.73 11.76 -8.86
C VAL A 173 -4.97 11.98 -10.34
N ASP A 174 -3.89 12.22 -11.08
CA ASP A 174 -3.91 12.39 -12.52
C ASP A 174 -3.64 11.05 -13.21
N ASN A 175 -4.45 10.68 -14.20
CA ASN A 175 -4.33 9.44 -14.97
C ASN A 175 -4.42 8.19 -14.08
N LEU A 176 -5.61 7.94 -13.53
CA LEU A 176 -5.94 6.74 -12.75
C LEU A 176 -6.68 5.72 -13.62
N THR A 177 -6.11 4.51 -13.72
CA THR A 177 -6.75 3.36 -14.36
C THR A 177 -7.13 2.33 -13.29
N ILE A 178 -8.37 1.85 -13.34
CA ILE A 178 -8.89 0.75 -12.50
C ILE A 178 -9.51 -0.28 -13.43
N ASP A 179 -8.96 -1.50 -13.44
CA ASP A 179 -9.37 -2.59 -14.34
C ASP A 179 -9.47 -3.95 -13.60
#